data_ddacdbd899e0b4c772a439167f071f42
#
_entry.id   ddacdbd899e0b4c772a439167f071f42
#
_cell.length_a   1.000
_cell.length_b   1.000
_cell.length_c   1.000
_cell.angle_alpha   90.00
_cell.angle_beta   90.00
_cell.angle_gamma   90.00
#
_symmetry.space_group_name_H-M   'P 1'
#
loop_
_entity.id
_entity.type
_entity.pdbx_description
1 polymer ?
#
loop_
_entity_poly.entity_id
_entity_poly.type
_entity_poly.pdbx_seq_one_letter_code
_entity_poly.pdbx_strand_id
1 'polypeptide(L)'
;TVLDEEQLSRDLTALIGGNSIEVREYFFNANPGKNVLLTIQPSPIILVEGLFLYHYPTVFDALDFSVFVDVDHAIQLDRRIYRDQETRGYKRSDIIYQWENHVLPCYQTYIEPYKQKANFVFRNDQSAEEDFSNLMSALAFFMDRKSPT
;
A
#
# COMPACT_ATOMS: atom_id res chain seq x y z
N THR A 1 -12.59 10.19 -1.26
CA THR A 1 -11.94 10.26 -2.59
C THR A 1 -11.69 8.83 -2.99
N VAL A 2 -12.35 8.37 -4.03
CA VAL A 2 -12.05 7.06 -4.64
C VAL A 2 -10.70 7.22 -5.33
N LEU A 3 -9.81 6.24 -5.21
CA LEU A 3 -8.55 6.22 -5.95
C LEU A 3 -8.90 6.23 -7.45
N ASP A 4 -8.29 7.15 -8.19
CA ASP A 4 -8.44 7.21 -9.64
C ASP A 4 -7.50 6.19 -10.27
N GLU A 5 -8.05 5.01 -10.62
CA GLU A 5 -7.29 3.90 -11.21
C GLU A 5 -6.65 4.31 -12.55
N GLU A 6 -7.39 5.06 -13.37
CA GLU A 6 -6.89 5.47 -14.67
C GLU A 6 -5.72 6.44 -14.53
N GLN A 7 -5.81 7.39 -13.59
CA GLN A 7 -4.71 8.32 -13.32
C GLN A 7 -3.50 7.58 -12.78
N LEU A 8 -3.68 6.68 -11.80
CA LEU A 8 -2.59 5.89 -11.23
C LEU A 8 -1.89 5.03 -12.29
N SER A 9 -2.66 4.41 -13.18
CA SER A 9 -2.12 3.59 -14.28
C SER A 9 -1.32 4.43 -15.28
N ARG A 10 -1.83 5.61 -15.66
CA ARG A 10 -1.11 6.55 -16.53
C ARG A 10 0.20 7.02 -15.90
N ASP A 11 0.15 7.43 -14.64
CA ASP A 11 1.31 7.93 -13.92
C ASP A 11 2.39 6.85 -13.77
N LEU A 12 1.99 5.63 -13.41
CA LEU A 12 2.91 4.51 -13.30
C LEU A 12 3.54 4.16 -14.64
N THR A 13 2.75 4.13 -15.71
CA THR A 13 3.24 3.89 -17.08
C THR A 13 4.25 4.97 -17.50
N ALA A 14 3.98 6.22 -17.19
CA ALA A 14 4.90 7.33 -17.49
C ALA A 14 6.24 7.17 -16.76
N LEU A 15 6.21 6.86 -15.45
CA LEU A 15 7.41 6.66 -14.65
C LEU A 15 8.22 5.46 -15.15
N ILE A 16 7.58 4.33 -15.47
CA ILE A 16 8.23 3.14 -16.04
C ILE A 16 8.86 3.48 -17.40
N GLY A 17 8.20 4.32 -18.19
CA GLY A 17 8.70 4.82 -19.47
C GLY A 17 9.79 5.89 -19.38
N GLY A 18 10.27 6.23 -18.17
CA GLY A 18 11.34 7.21 -17.96
C GLY A 18 10.87 8.68 -17.97
N ASN A 19 9.58 8.92 -17.86
CA ASN A 19 9.02 10.28 -17.82
C ASN A 19 8.67 10.68 -16.39
N SER A 20 8.89 11.96 -16.06
CA SER A 20 8.43 12.51 -14.79
C SER A 20 6.91 12.74 -14.79
N ILE A 21 6.31 12.72 -13.61
CA ILE A 21 4.89 13.03 -13.42
C ILE A 21 4.71 14.15 -12.42
N GLU A 22 3.57 14.82 -12.48
CA GLU A 22 3.13 15.78 -11.48
C GLU A 22 1.91 15.25 -10.75
N VAL A 23 2.02 15.13 -9.43
CA VAL A 23 0.92 14.66 -8.58
C VAL A 23 0.57 15.72 -7.55
N ARG A 24 -0.72 15.79 -7.21
CA ARG A 24 -1.17 16.68 -6.14
C ARG A 24 -1.00 16.00 -4.80
N GLU A 25 -0.26 16.66 -3.89
CA GLU A 25 -0.12 16.17 -2.53
C GLU A 25 -1.47 16.22 -1.80
N TYR A 26 -1.83 15.11 -1.17
CA TYR A 26 -3.03 15.02 -0.34
C TYR A 26 -2.70 15.34 1.12
N PHE A 27 -3.40 16.31 1.67
CA PHE A 27 -3.30 16.68 3.09
C PHE A 27 -4.57 16.26 3.83
N PHE A 28 -4.43 15.36 4.78
CA PHE A 28 -5.54 14.97 5.66
C PHE A 28 -5.92 16.16 6.57
N ASN A 29 -7.20 16.55 6.59
CA ASN A 29 -7.73 17.69 7.35
C ASN A 29 -7.06 19.05 7.05
N ALA A 30 -6.49 19.23 5.88
CA ALA A 30 -5.94 20.53 5.49
C ALA A 30 -7.05 21.54 5.17
N ASN A 31 -6.74 22.82 5.41
CA ASN A 31 -7.60 23.92 4.97
C ASN A 31 -7.83 23.87 3.46
N PRO A 32 -9.06 24.13 2.98
CA PRO A 32 -9.33 24.23 1.56
C PRO A 32 -8.42 25.30 0.92
N GLY A 33 -7.58 24.88 -0.04
CA GLY A 33 -6.68 25.80 -0.75
C GLY A 33 -5.19 25.46 -0.70
N LYS A 34 -4.75 24.51 0.12
CA LYS A 34 -3.37 24.03 0.09
C LYS A 34 -3.22 23.01 -1.06
N ASN A 35 -2.83 23.50 -2.23
CA ASN A 35 -2.50 22.70 -3.40
C ASN A 35 -0.99 22.71 -3.57
N VAL A 36 -0.34 21.60 -3.23
CA VAL A 36 1.08 21.40 -3.53
C VAL A 36 1.18 20.39 -4.65
N LEU A 37 1.81 20.77 -5.74
CA LEU A 37 2.18 19.87 -6.82
C LEU A 37 3.57 19.33 -6.52
N LEU A 38 3.69 18.01 -6.57
CA LEU A 38 4.94 17.28 -6.42
C LEU A 38 5.35 16.72 -7.78
N THR A 39 6.58 16.98 -8.17
CA THR A 39 7.16 16.33 -9.34
C THR A 39 7.88 15.06 -8.91
N ILE A 40 7.44 13.91 -9.42
CA ILE A 40 8.10 12.63 -9.18
C ILE A 40 8.93 12.29 -10.41
N GLN A 41 10.23 12.07 -10.17
CA GLN A 41 11.17 11.68 -11.23
C GLN A 41 11.19 10.16 -11.40
N PRO A 42 11.40 9.65 -12.63
CA PRO A 42 11.62 8.23 -12.85
C PRO A 42 12.84 7.73 -12.09
N SER A 43 12.81 6.49 -11.66
CA SER A 43 13.88 5.84 -10.93
C SER A 43 14.00 4.38 -11.38
N PRO A 44 15.19 3.76 -11.32
CA PRO A 44 15.37 2.32 -11.57
C PRO A 44 14.50 1.44 -10.66
N ILE A 45 14.15 1.94 -9.48
CA ILE A 45 13.24 1.28 -8.56
C ILE A 45 12.09 2.25 -8.25
N ILE A 46 10.88 1.80 -8.51
CA ILE A 46 9.65 2.52 -8.20
C ILE A 46 8.89 1.71 -7.15
N LEU A 47 8.66 2.29 -5.98
CA LEU A 47 7.85 1.71 -4.93
C LEU A 47 6.46 2.32 -4.95
N VAL A 48 5.45 1.46 -5.12
CA VAL A 48 4.03 1.86 -5.07
C VAL A 48 3.39 1.20 -3.87
N GLU A 49 2.68 1.97 -3.04
CA GLU A 49 1.96 1.44 -1.91
C GLU A 49 0.47 1.81 -1.95
N GLY A 50 -0.40 0.93 -1.49
CA GLY A 50 -1.82 1.19 -1.39
C GLY A 50 -2.64 -0.06 -1.07
N LEU A 51 -3.78 0.14 -0.41
CA LEU A 51 -4.64 -0.95 0.04
C LEU A 51 -5.26 -1.76 -1.11
N PHE A 52 -5.55 -1.12 -2.23
CA PHE A 52 -6.30 -1.72 -3.33
C PHE A 52 -5.48 -1.98 -4.60
N LEU A 53 -4.14 -1.92 -4.53
CA LEU A 53 -3.28 -2.09 -5.71
C LEU A 53 -3.51 -3.42 -6.44
N TYR A 54 -3.74 -4.49 -5.67
CA TYR A 54 -4.06 -5.80 -6.24
C TYR A 54 -5.43 -5.88 -6.90
N HIS A 55 -6.32 -4.95 -6.57
CA HIS A 55 -7.68 -4.92 -7.12
C HIS A 55 -7.75 -4.24 -8.49
N TYR A 56 -6.70 -3.50 -8.86
CA TYR A 56 -6.59 -2.81 -10.15
C TYR A 56 -5.70 -3.62 -11.10
N PRO A 57 -6.29 -4.34 -12.09
CA PRO A 57 -5.52 -5.24 -12.96
C PRO A 57 -4.38 -4.54 -13.69
N THR A 58 -4.64 -3.34 -14.21
CA THR A 58 -3.64 -2.55 -14.96
C THR A 58 -2.44 -2.15 -14.11
N VAL A 59 -2.66 -1.86 -12.83
CA VAL A 59 -1.60 -1.53 -11.89
C VAL A 59 -0.87 -2.80 -11.44
N PHE A 60 -1.63 -3.85 -11.11
CA PHE A 60 -1.05 -5.11 -10.65
C PHE A 60 -0.16 -5.77 -11.71
N ASP A 61 -0.60 -5.76 -12.97
CA ASP A 61 0.14 -6.35 -14.09
C ASP A 61 1.43 -5.55 -14.42
N ALA A 62 1.52 -4.30 -13.99
CA ALA A 62 2.72 -3.48 -14.14
C ALA A 62 3.76 -3.70 -13.02
N LEU A 63 3.40 -4.41 -11.95
CA LEU A 63 4.32 -4.69 -10.85
C LEU A 63 5.28 -5.82 -11.21
N ASP A 64 6.55 -5.57 -11.08
CA ASP A 64 7.58 -6.61 -11.23
C ASP A 64 7.66 -7.55 -10.03
N PHE A 65 7.44 -7.00 -8.83
CA PHE A 65 7.45 -7.74 -7.58
C PHE A 65 6.42 -7.14 -6.63
N SER A 66 5.65 -7.98 -5.99
CA SER A 66 4.57 -7.56 -5.11
C SER A 66 4.70 -8.15 -3.71
N VAL A 67 4.46 -7.32 -2.70
CA VAL A 67 4.51 -7.68 -1.30
C VAL A 67 3.14 -7.45 -0.67
N PHE A 68 2.60 -8.48 -0.03
CA PHE A 68 1.40 -8.35 0.79
C PHE A 68 1.82 -8.22 2.25
N VAL A 69 1.47 -7.09 2.88
CA VAL A 69 1.74 -6.88 4.30
C VAL A 69 0.60 -7.47 5.11
N ASP A 70 0.91 -8.50 5.86
CA ASP A 70 -0.05 -9.26 6.66
C ASP A 70 0.18 -9.06 8.16
N VAL A 71 -0.89 -9.05 8.92
CA VAL A 71 -0.85 -9.07 10.38
C VAL A 71 -2.18 -9.58 10.92
N ASP A 72 -2.16 -10.22 12.08
CA ASP A 72 -3.37 -10.71 12.75
C ASP A 72 -4.42 -9.61 12.95
N HIS A 73 -5.70 -9.94 12.77
CA HIS A 73 -6.81 -8.99 12.86
C HIS A 73 -6.92 -8.33 14.24
N ALA A 74 -6.57 -9.06 15.32
CA ALA A 74 -6.58 -8.49 16.66
C ALA A 74 -5.50 -7.41 16.80
N ILE A 75 -4.30 -7.65 16.25
CA ILE A 75 -3.21 -6.67 16.25
C ILE A 75 -3.58 -5.46 15.37
N GLN A 76 -4.23 -5.69 14.22
CA GLN A 76 -4.71 -4.60 13.37
C GLN A 76 -5.70 -3.69 14.12
N LEU A 77 -6.67 -4.30 14.81
CA LEU A 77 -7.66 -3.58 15.60
C LEU A 77 -7.02 -2.79 16.73
N ASP A 78 -6.11 -3.39 17.49
CA ASP A 78 -5.42 -2.74 18.61
C ASP A 78 -4.60 -1.53 18.12
N ARG A 79 -3.83 -1.68 17.04
CA ARG A 79 -3.07 -0.58 16.42
C ARG A 79 -4.00 0.53 15.94
N ARG A 80 -5.14 0.18 15.35
CA ARG A 80 -6.14 1.15 14.91
C ARG A 80 -6.77 1.90 16.08
N ILE A 81 -7.15 1.20 17.15
CA ILE A 81 -7.70 1.82 18.37
C ILE A 81 -6.71 2.82 18.92
N TYR A 82 -5.45 2.41 19.11
CA TYR A 82 -4.41 3.28 19.62
C TYR A 82 -4.25 4.54 18.75
N ARG A 83 -4.03 4.38 17.45
CA ARG A 83 -3.85 5.49 16.51
C ARG A 83 -5.04 6.44 16.50
N ASP A 84 -6.26 5.92 16.33
CA ASP A 84 -7.44 6.75 16.10
C ASP A 84 -7.91 7.44 17.40
N GLN A 85 -7.62 6.88 18.57
CA GLN A 85 -7.83 7.58 19.85
C GLN A 85 -6.81 8.70 20.06
N GLU A 86 -5.50 8.41 19.90
CA GLU A 86 -4.42 9.35 20.19
C GLU A 86 -4.32 10.49 19.15
N THR A 87 -4.49 10.17 17.87
CA THR A 87 -4.25 11.17 16.81
C THR A 87 -5.52 11.83 16.29
N ARG A 88 -6.70 11.22 16.45
CA ARG A 88 -7.96 11.67 15.87
C ARG A 88 -9.06 11.93 16.90
N GLY A 89 -8.87 11.53 18.14
CA GLY A 89 -9.81 11.74 19.24
C GLY A 89 -11.12 10.95 19.10
N TYR A 90 -11.14 9.85 18.34
CA TYR A 90 -12.33 9.03 18.19
C TYR A 90 -12.61 8.20 19.44
N LYS A 91 -13.88 7.95 19.74
CA LYS A 91 -14.28 7.06 20.83
C LYS A 91 -13.97 5.62 20.45
N ARG A 92 -13.50 4.84 21.43
CA ARG A 92 -13.20 3.41 21.24
C ARG A 92 -14.39 2.62 20.68
N SER A 93 -15.62 2.89 21.17
CA SER A 93 -16.85 2.26 20.67
C SER A 93 -17.07 2.45 19.18
N ASP A 94 -16.83 3.67 18.71
CA ASP A 94 -17.04 4.03 17.30
C ASP A 94 -16.01 3.38 16.39
N ILE A 95 -14.76 3.24 16.89
CA ILE A 95 -13.69 2.55 16.17
C ILE A 95 -14.02 1.06 16.04
N ILE A 96 -14.46 0.41 17.12
CA ILE A 96 -14.84 -1.01 17.11
C ILE A 96 -16.03 -1.23 16.18
N TYR A 97 -17.08 -0.40 16.27
CA TYR A 97 -18.21 -0.48 15.38
C TYR A 97 -17.81 -0.38 13.90
N GLN A 98 -16.98 0.60 13.55
CA GLN A 98 -16.48 0.75 12.17
C GLN A 98 -15.63 -0.43 11.74
N TRP A 99 -14.82 -0.98 12.64
CA TRP A 99 -14.00 -2.15 12.35
C TRP A 99 -14.87 -3.36 12.00
N GLU A 100 -15.80 -3.71 12.86
CA GLU A 100 -16.63 -4.91 12.69
C GLU A 100 -17.59 -4.82 11.51
N ASN A 101 -18.18 -3.64 11.29
CA ASN A 101 -19.26 -3.48 10.30
C ASN A 101 -18.80 -2.98 8.93
N HIS A 102 -17.59 -2.43 8.82
CA HIS A 102 -17.11 -1.84 7.56
C HIS A 102 -15.71 -2.30 7.18
N VAL A 103 -14.73 -2.15 8.08
CA VAL A 103 -13.32 -2.36 7.72
C VAL A 103 -13.00 -3.83 7.52
N LEU A 104 -13.33 -4.67 8.49
CA LEU A 104 -13.03 -6.11 8.42
C LEU A 104 -13.78 -6.81 7.28
N PRO A 105 -15.09 -6.60 7.05
CA PRO A 105 -15.78 -7.15 5.89
C PRO A 105 -15.20 -6.68 4.55
N CYS A 106 -14.84 -5.40 4.46
CA CYS A 106 -14.20 -4.85 3.27
C CYS A 106 -12.82 -5.48 3.02
N TYR A 107 -12.00 -5.62 4.06
CA TYR A 107 -10.70 -6.28 3.98
C TYR A 107 -10.84 -7.73 3.48
N GLN A 108 -11.74 -8.51 4.08
CA GLN A 108 -11.98 -9.90 3.73
C GLN A 108 -12.49 -10.07 2.29
N THR A 109 -13.25 -9.12 1.81
CA THR A 109 -13.83 -9.19 0.46
C THR A 109 -12.86 -8.72 -0.62
N TYR A 110 -12.13 -7.61 -0.37
CA TYR A 110 -11.42 -6.89 -1.43
C TYR A 110 -9.89 -6.90 -1.29
N ILE A 111 -9.34 -7.34 -0.16
CA ILE A 111 -7.89 -7.30 0.08
C ILE A 111 -7.34 -8.69 0.36
N GLU A 112 -7.86 -9.39 1.34
CA GLU A 112 -7.36 -10.69 1.79
C GLU A 112 -7.28 -11.76 0.69
N PRO A 113 -8.23 -11.87 -0.27
CA PRO A 113 -8.14 -12.86 -1.35
C PRO A 113 -6.91 -12.71 -2.24
N TYR A 114 -6.31 -11.52 -2.29
CA TYR A 114 -5.11 -11.26 -3.08
C TYR A 114 -3.81 -11.66 -2.39
N LYS A 115 -3.83 -12.01 -1.11
CA LYS A 115 -2.66 -12.47 -0.35
C LYS A 115 -1.90 -13.59 -1.05
N GLN A 116 -2.64 -14.53 -1.66
CA GLN A 116 -2.07 -15.67 -2.38
C GLN A 116 -1.45 -15.30 -3.74
N LYS A 117 -1.72 -14.11 -4.26
CA LYS A 117 -1.17 -13.61 -5.52
C LYS A 117 0.14 -12.84 -5.35
N ALA A 118 0.49 -12.49 -4.12
CA ALA A 118 1.71 -11.76 -3.81
C ALA A 118 2.95 -12.64 -4.04
N ASN A 119 4.03 -12.04 -4.53
CA ASN A 119 5.33 -12.70 -4.61
C ASN A 119 5.92 -12.98 -3.23
N PHE A 120 5.60 -12.12 -2.26
CA PHE A 120 6.03 -12.26 -0.88
C PHE A 120 4.93 -11.81 0.08
N VAL A 121 4.71 -12.58 1.16
CA VAL A 121 3.83 -12.19 2.26
C VAL A 121 4.71 -11.79 3.44
N PHE A 122 4.68 -10.51 3.78
CA PHE A 122 5.44 -9.94 4.87
C PHE A 122 4.57 -9.89 6.14
N ARG A 123 4.99 -10.57 7.21
CA ARG A 123 4.30 -10.56 8.50
C ARG A 123 4.76 -9.35 9.32
N ASN A 124 3.85 -8.42 9.53
CA ASN A 124 4.11 -7.18 10.27
C ASN A 124 3.72 -7.35 11.77
N ASP A 125 4.29 -8.34 12.41
CA ASP A 125 4.13 -8.64 13.83
C ASP A 125 5.50 -8.77 14.53
N GLN A 126 5.59 -9.62 15.55
CA GLN A 126 6.86 -9.90 16.24
C GLN A 126 7.90 -10.59 15.36
N SER A 127 7.51 -11.14 14.21
CA SER A 127 8.42 -11.76 13.23
C SER A 127 8.94 -10.76 12.18
N ALA A 128 8.59 -9.48 12.28
CA ALA A 128 8.86 -8.49 11.23
C ALA A 128 10.35 -8.34 10.89
N GLU A 129 11.26 -8.46 11.86
CA GLU A 129 12.71 -8.37 11.59
C GLU A 129 13.21 -9.55 10.75
N GLU A 130 12.76 -10.77 11.07
CA GLU A 130 13.11 -11.98 10.32
C GLU A 130 12.49 -11.92 8.92
N ASP A 131 11.20 -11.57 8.82
CA ASP A 131 10.51 -11.45 7.55
C ASP A 131 11.11 -10.33 6.67
N PHE A 132 11.61 -9.25 7.26
CA PHE A 132 12.32 -8.21 6.52
C PHE A 132 13.63 -8.73 5.92
N SER A 133 14.40 -9.51 6.67
CA SER A 133 15.62 -10.15 6.16
C SER A 133 15.32 -11.12 5.01
N ASN A 134 14.24 -11.90 5.14
CA ASN A 134 13.77 -12.81 4.10
C ASN A 134 13.28 -12.05 2.85
N LEU A 135 12.56 -10.95 3.03
CA LEU A 135 12.11 -10.08 1.93
C LEU A 135 13.31 -9.49 1.18
N MET A 136 14.31 -8.99 1.89
CA MET A 136 15.52 -8.44 1.25
C MET A 136 16.26 -9.49 0.45
N SER A 137 16.35 -10.72 0.95
CA SER A 137 16.94 -11.86 0.23
C SER A 137 16.14 -12.22 -1.03
N ALA A 138 14.81 -12.24 -0.94
CA ALA A 138 13.93 -12.51 -2.06
C ALA A 138 14.03 -11.41 -3.15
N LEU A 139 14.10 -10.15 -2.75
CA LEU A 139 14.28 -9.02 -3.66
C LEU A 139 15.64 -9.07 -4.36
N ALA A 140 16.72 -9.33 -3.62
CA ALA A 140 18.07 -9.48 -4.21
C ALA A 140 18.06 -10.59 -5.28
N PHE A 141 17.55 -11.76 -4.95
CA PHE A 141 17.43 -12.88 -5.89
C PHE A 141 16.60 -12.52 -7.14
N PHE A 142 15.51 -11.79 -6.95
CA PHE A 142 14.66 -11.33 -8.05
C PHE A 142 15.40 -10.36 -8.97
N MET A 143 16.11 -9.38 -8.40
CA MET A 143 16.84 -8.35 -9.15
C MET A 143 18.01 -8.97 -9.95
N ASP A 144 18.76 -9.91 -9.37
CA ASP A 144 19.84 -10.62 -10.05
C ASP A 144 19.38 -11.34 -11.32
N ARG A 145 18.15 -11.89 -11.30
CA ARG A 145 17.56 -12.57 -12.46
C ARG A 145 17.05 -11.64 -13.56
N LYS A 146 16.77 -10.39 -13.23
CA LYS A 146 16.35 -9.36 -14.20
C LYS A 146 17.50 -8.58 -14.80
N SER A 147 18.70 -8.65 -14.21
CA SER A 147 19.88 -8.01 -14.80
C SER A 147 20.27 -8.76 -16.07
N PRO A 148 20.20 -8.14 -17.26
CA PRO A 148 20.69 -8.78 -18.48
C PRO A 148 22.20 -8.97 -18.37
N THR A 149 22.67 -10.19 -18.65
CA THR A 149 24.09 -10.50 -18.89
C THR A 149 24.61 -9.77 -20.12
#